data_4d7a7d02acbf9302e0fec39706e729d6
#
_entry.id   4d7a7d02acbf9302e0fec39706e729d6
#
_cell.length_a   1.000
_cell.length_b   1.000
_cell.length_c   1.000
_cell.angle_alpha   90.00
_cell.angle_beta   90.00
_cell.angle_gamma   90.00
#
_symmetry.space_group_name_H-M   'P 1'
#
loop_
_entity.id
_entity.type
_entity.pdbx_description
1 polymer ?
#
loop_
_entity_poly.entity_id
_entity_poly.type
_entity_poly.pdbx_seq_one_letter_code
_entity_poly.pdbx_strand_id
1 'polypeptide(L)'
;MKSYTIKFPHGIMFHHFHGKNHPIVQGSIGKETLSDIIEFIGIKNILNADEWAHKFQNHTLKSNQVCLTFDDALKSQVDIALPILRSHGLTGFFFIYSSIFEGVKEKLEVYRYFRTTQFSNIEDFYEYFFNYLKKFPVFDKIQNKLKNFNTAEYLKNCVFYSKSDKKFRYIRDQILTREEYFIIMDSIIEESKINLEKIYKKLWISEQDLKKINEENHILGLHSYSHPTNFATLSYKNQNEEYVKNKKHLEKITSEIFVMSHPSNSYNQDTLKILNNLKITMGFRADMNPIKSNLEIPRQDHSIITSML
;
A
#
# COMPACT_ATOMS: atom_id res chain seq x y z
N MET A 1 19.16 15.92 -19.75
CA MET A 1 18.12 14.95 -19.35
C MET A 1 17.35 15.54 -18.18
N LYS A 2 16.03 15.40 -18.17
CA LYS A 2 15.24 15.74 -16.97
C LYS A 2 15.65 14.77 -15.86
N SER A 3 15.79 15.21 -14.63
CA SER A 3 16.05 14.38 -13.46
C SER A 3 15.04 14.67 -12.39
N TYR A 4 14.80 13.70 -11.51
CA TYR A 4 13.92 13.90 -10.36
C TYR A 4 14.54 14.93 -9.39
N THR A 5 13.79 15.99 -9.11
CA THR A 5 14.25 17.04 -8.19
C THR A 5 13.92 16.64 -6.74
N ILE A 6 14.95 16.26 -5.99
CA ILE A 6 14.84 15.91 -4.57
C ILE A 6 15.04 17.20 -3.76
N LYS A 7 14.02 17.63 -3.01
CA LYS A 7 14.05 18.87 -2.20
C LYS A 7 14.52 18.62 -0.76
N PHE A 8 14.27 17.44 -0.24
CA PHE A 8 14.61 17.00 1.11
C PHE A 8 14.58 15.47 1.18
N PRO A 9 15.22 14.84 2.18
CA PRO A 9 15.23 13.39 2.33
C PRO A 9 13.82 12.83 2.50
N HIS A 10 13.47 11.78 1.74
CA HIS A 10 12.17 11.13 1.82
C HIS A 10 12.22 9.69 1.29
N GLY A 11 11.19 8.92 1.54
CA GLY A 11 11.01 7.61 0.93
C GLY A 11 10.31 7.70 -0.43
N ILE A 12 10.63 6.78 -1.32
CA ILE A 12 9.84 6.53 -2.54
C ILE A 12 8.94 5.33 -2.26
N MET A 13 7.64 5.50 -2.43
CA MET A 13 6.64 4.53 -2.01
C MET A 13 6.15 3.69 -3.19
N PHE A 14 6.22 2.37 -3.02
CA PHE A 14 5.74 1.38 -3.97
C PHE A 14 4.76 0.41 -3.32
N HIS A 15 3.80 -0.10 -4.10
CA HIS A 15 2.86 -1.13 -3.70
C HIS A 15 2.86 -2.28 -4.71
N HIS A 16 2.15 -2.12 -5.82
CA HIS A 16 1.86 -3.18 -6.80
C HIS A 16 2.83 -3.19 -7.96
N PHE A 17 3.25 -4.41 -8.31
CA PHE A 17 4.01 -4.66 -9.52
C PHE A 17 3.25 -5.64 -10.42
N HIS A 18 3.41 -5.50 -11.75
CA HIS A 18 2.83 -6.42 -12.72
C HIS A 18 3.90 -7.07 -13.61
N GLY A 19 3.61 -8.29 -14.07
CA GLY A 19 4.49 -9.06 -14.93
C GLY A 19 3.87 -10.42 -15.26
N LYS A 20 4.68 -11.40 -15.69
CA LYS A 20 4.20 -12.69 -16.20
C LYS A 20 3.12 -13.37 -15.32
N ASN A 21 3.24 -13.32 -14.00
CA ASN A 21 2.34 -14.02 -13.06
C ASN A 21 1.50 -13.05 -12.22
N HIS A 22 1.64 -11.76 -12.42
CA HIS A 22 0.96 -10.72 -11.68
C HIS A 22 0.20 -9.81 -12.65
N PRO A 23 -1.14 -9.67 -12.49
CA PRO A 23 -1.94 -8.88 -13.41
C PRO A 23 -1.61 -7.40 -13.31
N ILE A 24 -1.87 -6.67 -14.39
CA ILE A 24 -1.85 -5.22 -14.37
C ILE A 24 -3.03 -4.75 -13.53
N VAL A 25 -2.74 -4.17 -12.36
CA VAL A 25 -3.74 -3.51 -11.52
C VAL A 25 -3.53 -2.00 -11.57
N GLN A 26 -4.54 -1.24 -11.21
CA GLN A 26 -4.44 0.22 -11.19
C GLN A 26 -3.29 0.69 -10.29
N GLY A 27 -2.38 1.48 -10.85
CA GLY A 27 -1.18 1.97 -10.16
C GLY A 27 -0.03 0.95 -10.08
N SER A 28 -0.13 -0.22 -10.71
CA SER A 28 1.00 -1.16 -10.78
C SER A 28 2.00 -0.76 -11.85
N ILE A 29 3.27 -1.08 -11.62
CA ILE A 29 4.37 -0.85 -12.57
C ILE A 29 5.09 -2.16 -12.91
N GLY A 30 5.67 -2.24 -14.11
CA GLY A 30 6.51 -3.35 -14.53
C GLY A 30 7.96 -3.18 -14.06
N LYS A 31 8.76 -4.21 -14.31
CA LYS A 31 10.19 -4.22 -13.96
C LYS A 31 10.98 -3.11 -14.69
N GLU A 32 10.64 -2.85 -15.96
CA GLU A 32 11.28 -1.80 -16.76
C GLU A 32 11.03 -0.43 -16.13
N THR A 33 9.76 -0.13 -15.79
CA THR A 33 9.39 1.15 -15.15
C THR A 33 10.08 1.33 -13.79
N LEU A 34 10.26 0.27 -13.02
CA LEU A 34 11.02 0.37 -11.74
C LEU A 34 12.48 0.74 -12.01
N SER A 35 13.13 0.13 -13.01
CA SER A 35 14.49 0.49 -13.41
C SER A 35 14.58 1.93 -13.90
N ASP A 36 13.64 2.36 -14.74
CA ASP A 36 13.58 3.75 -15.25
C ASP A 36 13.42 4.76 -14.09
N ILE A 37 12.61 4.44 -13.08
CA ILE A 37 12.46 5.28 -11.87
C ILE A 37 13.79 5.37 -11.12
N ILE A 38 14.48 4.25 -10.91
CA ILE A 38 15.79 4.23 -10.23
C ILE A 38 16.81 5.08 -10.98
N GLU A 39 16.89 4.95 -12.31
CA GLU A 39 17.78 5.73 -13.16
C GLU A 39 17.41 7.22 -13.16
N PHE A 40 16.12 7.54 -13.23
CA PHE A 40 15.63 8.92 -13.24
C PHE A 40 15.89 9.65 -11.92
N ILE A 41 15.78 8.97 -10.78
CA ILE A 41 16.18 9.49 -9.47
C ILE A 41 17.72 9.65 -9.42
N GLY A 42 18.43 8.76 -10.09
CA GLY A 42 19.87 8.61 -10.04
C GLY A 42 20.31 7.74 -8.86
N ILE A 43 20.91 6.60 -9.17
CA ILE A 43 21.28 5.55 -8.20
C ILE A 43 22.10 6.09 -7.02
N LYS A 44 22.98 7.07 -7.25
CA LYS A 44 23.79 7.73 -6.19
C LYS A 44 22.99 8.52 -5.16
N ASN A 45 21.74 8.84 -5.47
CA ASN A 45 20.83 9.55 -4.56
C ASN A 45 19.98 8.57 -3.74
N ILE A 46 19.94 7.28 -4.12
CA ILE A 46 19.20 6.24 -3.45
C ILE A 46 20.15 5.52 -2.49
N LEU A 47 19.89 5.63 -1.21
CA LEU A 47 20.66 4.93 -0.20
C LEU A 47 20.04 3.57 0.11
N ASN A 48 20.89 2.62 0.46
CA ASN A 48 20.45 1.36 1.05
C ASN A 48 19.69 1.61 2.35
N ALA A 49 18.76 0.73 2.69
CA ALA A 49 17.83 0.95 3.80
C ALA A 49 18.55 1.16 5.14
N ASP A 50 19.57 0.38 5.44
CA ASP A 50 20.41 0.48 6.63
C ASP A 50 21.19 1.80 6.68
N GLU A 51 21.85 2.17 5.58
CA GLU A 51 22.58 3.43 5.48
C GLU A 51 21.64 4.63 5.65
N TRP A 52 20.47 4.59 4.99
CA TRP A 52 19.49 5.67 5.10
C TRP A 52 18.97 5.80 6.54
N ALA A 53 18.62 4.68 7.19
CA ALA A 53 18.16 4.65 8.56
C ALA A 53 19.23 5.21 9.54
N HIS A 54 20.48 4.75 9.41
CA HIS A 54 21.59 5.24 10.22
C HIS A 54 21.81 6.75 10.05
N LYS A 55 21.82 7.25 8.81
CA LYS A 55 21.99 8.67 8.54
C LYS A 55 20.81 9.51 9.02
N PHE A 56 19.59 8.99 8.93
CA PHE A 56 18.40 9.65 9.44
C PHE A 56 18.48 9.83 10.96
N GLN A 57 18.76 8.75 11.68
CA GLN A 57 18.89 8.77 13.14
C GLN A 57 20.01 9.71 13.65
N ASN A 58 21.09 9.84 12.87
CA ASN A 58 22.21 10.70 13.20
C ASN A 58 22.11 12.12 12.59
N HIS A 59 20.99 12.47 11.96
CA HIS A 59 20.77 13.77 11.31
C HIS A 59 21.83 14.15 10.26
N THR A 60 22.37 13.16 9.54
CA THR A 60 23.43 13.33 8.53
C THR A 60 22.96 13.10 7.10
N LEU A 61 21.66 12.90 6.88
CA LEU A 61 21.07 12.81 5.53
C LEU A 61 21.27 14.12 4.77
N LYS A 62 21.70 14.01 3.53
CA LYS A 62 21.76 15.14 2.59
C LYS A 62 20.40 15.37 1.94
N SER A 63 20.12 16.59 1.51
CA SER A 63 18.84 16.96 0.91
C SER A 63 18.47 16.17 -0.33
N ASN A 64 19.45 15.59 -1.05
CA ASN A 64 19.24 14.80 -2.26
C ASN A 64 19.21 13.28 -2.03
N GLN A 65 19.07 12.80 -0.80
CA GLN A 65 19.08 11.38 -0.47
C GLN A 65 17.68 10.84 -0.22
N VAL A 66 17.35 9.74 -0.89
CA VAL A 66 16.07 9.03 -0.76
C VAL A 66 16.30 7.55 -0.45
N CYS A 67 15.25 6.87 0.02
CA CYS A 67 15.21 5.42 0.17
C CYS A 67 13.99 4.83 -0.55
N LEU A 68 14.02 3.53 -0.81
CA LEU A 68 12.92 2.80 -1.43
C LEU A 68 12.08 2.11 -0.36
N THR A 69 10.76 2.18 -0.48
CA THR A 69 9.82 1.64 0.50
C THR A 69 8.71 0.86 -0.19
N PHE A 70 8.31 -0.27 0.38
CA PHE A 70 7.36 -1.22 -0.18
C PHE A 70 6.31 -1.57 0.87
N ASP A 71 5.03 -1.30 0.61
CA ASP A 71 3.94 -1.52 1.55
C ASP A 71 3.12 -2.78 1.16
N ASP A 72 2.32 -3.31 2.09
CA ASP A 72 1.26 -4.30 1.89
C ASP A 72 1.68 -5.77 1.73
N ALA A 73 2.95 -6.12 1.92
CA ALA A 73 3.41 -7.51 1.88
C ALA A 73 3.02 -8.27 0.59
N LEU A 74 3.09 -7.63 -0.57
CA LEU A 74 2.61 -8.19 -1.82
C LEU A 74 3.64 -9.14 -2.47
N LYS A 75 3.18 -10.30 -2.97
CA LYS A 75 4.03 -11.29 -3.64
C LYS A 75 4.73 -10.72 -4.89
N SER A 76 4.08 -9.80 -5.58
CA SER A 76 4.67 -9.12 -6.74
C SER A 76 5.94 -8.32 -6.43
N GLN A 77 6.10 -7.86 -5.19
CA GLN A 77 7.32 -7.18 -4.75
C GLN A 77 8.51 -8.14 -4.70
N VAL A 78 8.31 -9.37 -4.23
CA VAL A 78 9.35 -10.40 -4.19
C VAL A 78 9.69 -10.92 -5.59
N ASP A 79 8.66 -11.13 -6.41
CA ASP A 79 8.84 -11.76 -7.72
C ASP A 79 9.37 -10.78 -8.78
N ILE A 80 9.11 -9.48 -8.63
CA ILE A 80 9.44 -8.45 -9.64
C ILE A 80 10.41 -7.40 -9.09
N ALA A 81 10.12 -6.79 -7.95
CA ALA A 81 10.95 -5.69 -7.45
C ALA A 81 12.29 -6.18 -6.87
N LEU A 82 12.31 -7.23 -6.03
CA LEU A 82 13.56 -7.73 -5.45
C LEU A 82 14.64 -8.07 -6.48
N PRO A 83 14.36 -8.77 -7.61
CA PRO A 83 15.37 -9.00 -8.64
C PRO A 83 15.98 -7.70 -9.22
N ILE A 84 15.16 -6.66 -9.37
CA ILE A 84 15.63 -5.35 -9.87
C ILE A 84 16.49 -4.65 -8.81
N LEU A 85 16.05 -4.62 -7.54
CA LEU A 85 16.85 -4.05 -6.45
C LEU A 85 18.22 -4.74 -6.38
N ARG A 86 18.23 -6.06 -6.43
CA ARG A 86 19.47 -6.85 -6.43
C ARG A 86 20.39 -6.50 -7.61
N SER A 87 19.86 -6.33 -8.83
CA SER A 87 20.67 -5.97 -10.01
C SER A 87 21.29 -4.60 -9.90
N HIS A 88 20.70 -3.70 -9.11
CA HIS A 88 21.23 -2.36 -8.84
C HIS A 88 22.04 -2.27 -7.53
N GLY A 89 22.18 -3.37 -6.78
CA GLY A 89 22.84 -3.36 -5.46
C GLY A 89 22.10 -2.53 -4.40
N LEU A 90 20.78 -2.41 -4.52
CA LEU A 90 19.95 -1.60 -3.65
C LEU A 90 19.15 -2.46 -2.68
N THR A 91 18.94 -1.92 -1.46
CA THR A 91 18.00 -2.46 -0.48
C THR A 91 16.90 -1.44 -0.17
N GLY A 92 15.79 -1.91 0.41
CA GLY A 92 14.64 -1.07 0.74
C GLY A 92 13.99 -1.46 2.06
N PHE A 93 13.02 -0.67 2.47
CA PHE A 93 12.15 -0.95 3.61
C PHE A 93 10.90 -1.68 3.13
N PHE A 94 10.53 -2.78 3.77
CA PHE A 94 9.33 -3.54 3.50
C PHE A 94 8.39 -3.48 4.70
N PHE A 95 7.24 -2.83 4.54
CA PHE A 95 6.25 -2.65 5.58
C PHE A 95 5.16 -3.71 5.48
N ILE A 96 5.08 -4.53 6.52
CA ILE A 96 4.37 -5.81 6.51
C ILE A 96 3.21 -5.76 7.48
N TYR A 97 1.98 -5.93 7.01
CA TYR A 97 0.88 -6.30 7.88
C TYR A 97 0.80 -7.83 8.00
N SER A 98 0.61 -8.35 9.22
CA SER A 98 0.92 -9.74 9.51
C SER A 98 -0.28 -10.69 9.63
N SER A 99 -1.51 -10.20 9.59
CA SER A 99 -2.71 -11.03 9.68
C SER A 99 -2.83 -12.08 8.57
N ILE A 100 -2.24 -11.80 7.41
CA ILE A 100 -2.22 -12.71 6.25
C ILE A 100 -1.50 -14.04 6.55
N PHE A 101 -0.51 -14.04 7.44
CA PHE A 101 0.21 -15.25 7.86
C PHE A 101 -0.60 -16.08 8.86
N GLU A 102 -1.58 -15.49 9.52
CA GLU A 102 -2.48 -16.14 10.48
C GLU A 102 -3.85 -16.48 9.87
N GLY A 103 -3.97 -16.44 8.54
CA GLY A 103 -5.18 -16.83 7.81
C GLY A 103 -6.24 -15.73 7.66
N VAL A 104 -6.03 -14.55 8.23
CA VAL A 104 -6.92 -13.38 8.05
C VAL A 104 -6.56 -12.68 6.76
N LYS A 105 -7.46 -12.73 5.76
CA LYS A 105 -7.23 -12.16 4.44
C LYS A 105 -7.72 -10.72 4.36
N GLU A 106 -6.89 -9.83 3.83
CA GLU A 106 -7.28 -8.45 3.54
C GLU A 106 -8.17 -8.43 2.29
N LYS A 107 -9.47 -8.13 2.48
CA LYS A 107 -10.48 -8.26 1.44
C LYS A 107 -10.31 -7.28 0.28
N LEU A 108 -9.80 -6.07 0.54
CA LEU A 108 -9.68 -5.05 -0.51
C LEU A 108 -8.69 -5.48 -1.60
N GLU A 109 -7.61 -6.16 -1.24
CA GLU A 109 -6.65 -6.73 -2.19
C GLU A 109 -7.27 -7.88 -3.00
N VAL A 110 -8.05 -8.75 -2.34
CA VAL A 110 -8.81 -9.81 -3.02
C VAL A 110 -9.77 -9.21 -4.05
N TYR A 111 -10.52 -8.17 -3.66
CA TYR A 111 -11.46 -7.50 -4.56
C TYR A 111 -10.75 -6.77 -5.70
N ARG A 112 -9.58 -6.19 -5.44
CA ARG A 112 -8.74 -5.58 -6.48
C ARG A 112 -8.31 -6.62 -7.50
N TYR A 113 -7.77 -7.73 -7.04
CA TYR A 113 -7.35 -8.83 -7.91
C TYR A 113 -8.54 -9.40 -8.70
N PHE A 114 -9.67 -9.64 -8.04
CA PHE A 114 -10.89 -10.15 -8.67
C PHE A 114 -11.33 -9.25 -9.82
N ARG A 115 -11.59 -7.98 -9.58
CA ARG A 115 -12.10 -7.06 -10.61
C ARG A 115 -11.14 -6.87 -11.79
N THR A 116 -9.84 -7.08 -11.56
CA THR A 116 -8.83 -6.93 -12.61
C THR A 116 -8.66 -8.19 -13.45
N THR A 117 -8.94 -9.38 -12.89
CA THR A 117 -8.68 -10.65 -13.57
C THR A 117 -9.92 -11.36 -14.09
N GLN A 118 -11.11 -10.94 -13.66
CA GLN A 118 -12.37 -11.60 -14.03
C GLN A 118 -13.18 -10.83 -15.08
N PHE A 119 -12.74 -9.65 -15.44
CA PHE A 119 -13.37 -8.81 -16.45
C PHE A 119 -12.35 -8.47 -17.55
N SER A 120 -12.83 -8.32 -18.79
CA SER A 120 -11.96 -7.99 -19.93
C SER A 120 -11.31 -6.62 -19.79
N ASN A 121 -12.03 -5.69 -19.17
CA ASN A 121 -11.53 -4.38 -18.75
C ASN A 121 -12.24 -3.92 -17.47
N ILE A 122 -11.73 -2.87 -16.85
CA ILE A 122 -12.26 -2.38 -15.58
C ILE A 122 -13.64 -1.74 -15.70
N GLU A 123 -14.00 -1.19 -16.86
CA GLU A 123 -15.32 -0.60 -17.10
C GLU A 123 -16.42 -1.67 -17.10
N ASP A 124 -16.14 -2.88 -17.63
CA ASP A 124 -17.06 -4.02 -17.57
C ASP A 124 -17.38 -4.40 -16.12
N PHE A 125 -16.37 -4.36 -15.24
CA PHE A 125 -16.61 -4.55 -13.80
C PHE A 125 -17.48 -3.45 -13.21
N TYR A 126 -17.25 -2.18 -13.55
CA TYR A 126 -18.07 -1.09 -12.99
C TYR A 126 -19.53 -1.21 -13.45
N GLU A 127 -19.77 -1.52 -14.72
CA GLU A 127 -21.12 -1.75 -15.22
C GLU A 127 -21.80 -2.92 -14.51
N TYR A 128 -21.08 -4.04 -14.36
CA TYR A 128 -21.57 -5.20 -13.63
C TYR A 128 -21.90 -4.84 -12.17
N PHE A 129 -20.98 -4.19 -11.48
CA PHE A 129 -21.15 -3.77 -10.09
C PHE A 129 -22.37 -2.86 -9.91
N PHE A 130 -22.53 -1.83 -10.74
CA PHE A 130 -23.68 -0.92 -10.65
C PHE A 130 -25.02 -1.63 -10.92
N ASN A 131 -25.06 -2.59 -11.82
CA ASN A 131 -26.23 -3.41 -12.05
C ASN A 131 -26.50 -4.37 -10.88
N TYR A 132 -25.46 -4.94 -10.31
CA TYR A 132 -25.54 -5.87 -9.18
C TYR A 132 -26.08 -5.20 -7.91
N LEU A 133 -25.78 -3.94 -7.68
CA LEU A 133 -26.29 -3.16 -6.54
C LEU A 133 -27.82 -3.16 -6.45
N LYS A 134 -28.54 -3.32 -7.56
CA LYS A 134 -30.01 -3.37 -7.60
C LYS A 134 -30.59 -4.53 -6.79
N LYS A 135 -29.80 -5.55 -6.48
CA LYS A 135 -30.20 -6.70 -5.67
C LYS A 135 -30.20 -6.40 -4.15
N PHE A 136 -29.66 -5.25 -3.72
CA PHE A 136 -29.44 -4.94 -2.30
C PHE A 136 -30.36 -3.82 -1.80
N PRO A 137 -30.86 -3.89 -0.55
CA PRO A 137 -31.73 -2.84 0.02
C PRO A 137 -31.06 -1.44 0.06
N VAL A 138 -29.72 -1.39 0.07
CA VAL A 138 -28.96 -0.13 0.07
C VAL A 138 -29.07 0.63 -1.27
N PHE A 139 -29.64 0.04 -2.31
CA PHE A 139 -29.71 0.64 -3.65
C PHE A 139 -30.43 1.99 -3.67
N ASP A 140 -31.57 2.14 -2.98
CA ASP A 140 -32.31 3.40 -2.92
C ASP A 140 -31.52 4.51 -2.22
N LYS A 141 -30.79 4.17 -1.14
CA LYS A 141 -29.86 5.08 -0.46
C LYS A 141 -28.78 5.57 -1.43
N ILE A 142 -28.20 4.65 -2.22
CA ILE A 142 -27.18 4.98 -3.24
C ILE A 142 -27.77 5.91 -4.28
N GLN A 143 -28.94 5.60 -4.86
CA GLN A 143 -29.58 6.42 -5.88
C GLN A 143 -29.84 7.86 -5.38
N ASN A 144 -30.35 8.01 -4.14
CA ASN A 144 -30.62 9.30 -3.56
C ASN A 144 -29.33 10.14 -3.37
N LYS A 145 -28.24 9.52 -2.91
CA LYS A 145 -26.94 10.21 -2.73
C LYS A 145 -26.29 10.59 -4.08
N LEU A 146 -26.49 9.75 -5.12
CA LEU A 146 -25.95 10.02 -6.46
C LEU A 146 -26.64 11.19 -7.18
N LYS A 147 -27.86 11.60 -6.79
CA LYS A 147 -28.52 12.77 -7.37
C LYS A 147 -27.68 14.05 -7.28
N ASN A 148 -26.91 14.17 -6.22
CA ASN A 148 -26.04 15.32 -5.98
C ASN A 148 -24.55 15.03 -6.24
N PHE A 149 -24.22 13.89 -6.84
CA PHE A 149 -22.85 13.50 -7.12
C PHE A 149 -22.28 14.22 -8.34
N ASN A 150 -21.22 14.98 -8.13
CA ASN A 150 -20.50 15.66 -9.22
C ASN A 150 -19.15 14.99 -9.48
N THR A 151 -19.05 14.26 -10.59
CA THR A 151 -17.83 13.56 -11.00
C THR A 151 -16.66 14.50 -11.32
N ALA A 152 -16.93 15.77 -11.68
CA ALA A 152 -15.89 16.72 -11.98
C ALA A 152 -15.17 17.21 -10.70
N GLU A 153 -15.92 17.36 -9.60
CA GLU A 153 -15.36 17.81 -8.32
C GLU A 153 -14.75 16.67 -7.49
N TYR A 154 -15.41 15.52 -7.50
CA TYR A 154 -14.92 14.37 -6.72
C TYR A 154 -13.63 13.83 -7.31
N LEU A 155 -12.57 13.74 -6.50
CA LEU A 155 -11.23 13.33 -6.91
C LEU A 155 -10.71 14.10 -8.13
N LYS A 156 -10.94 15.42 -8.18
CA LYS A 156 -10.59 16.29 -9.32
C LYS A 156 -9.10 16.26 -9.69
N ASN A 157 -8.24 16.06 -8.69
CA ASN A 157 -6.79 15.98 -8.90
C ASN A 157 -6.32 14.61 -9.41
N CYS A 158 -7.20 13.62 -9.46
CA CYS A 158 -6.90 12.26 -9.95
C CYS A 158 -7.38 12.11 -11.39
N VAL A 159 -6.62 12.72 -12.32
CA VAL A 159 -6.99 12.80 -13.74
C VAL A 159 -7.06 11.46 -14.47
N PHE A 160 -6.42 10.42 -13.90
CA PHE A 160 -6.40 9.06 -14.44
C PHE A 160 -7.65 8.23 -14.08
N TYR A 161 -8.55 8.74 -13.21
CA TYR A 161 -9.79 8.05 -12.92
C TYR A 161 -10.88 8.38 -13.93
N SER A 162 -11.50 7.34 -14.52
CA SER A 162 -12.68 7.48 -15.36
C SER A 162 -13.90 7.97 -14.54
N LYS A 163 -14.97 8.35 -15.22
CA LYS A 163 -16.23 8.72 -14.55
C LYS A 163 -16.81 7.54 -13.75
N SER A 164 -16.73 6.33 -14.30
CA SER A 164 -17.18 5.11 -13.63
C SER A 164 -16.34 4.78 -12.41
N ASP A 165 -15.02 4.95 -12.50
CA ASP A 165 -14.09 4.77 -11.38
C ASP A 165 -14.43 5.74 -10.23
N LYS A 166 -14.60 7.02 -10.54
CA LYS A 166 -15.00 8.03 -9.55
C LYS A 166 -16.36 7.70 -8.90
N LYS A 167 -17.32 7.27 -9.70
CA LYS A 167 -18.65 6.86 -9.20
C LYS A 167 -18.53 5.63 -8.29
N PHE A 168 -17.78 4.60 -8.71
CA PHE A 168 -17.55 3.40 -7.91
C PHE A 168 -16.90 3.75 -6.56
N ARG A 169 -15.82 4.56 -6.57
CA ARG A 169 -15.13 5.01 -5.36
C ARG A 169 -16.04 5.83 -4.45
N TYR A 170 -16.84 6.74 -5.02
CA TYR A 170 -17.79 7.51 -4.24
C TYR A 170 -18.82 6.62 -3.53
N ILE A 171 -19.37 5.62 -4.24
CA ILE A 171 -20.29 4.66 -3.63
C ILE A 171 -19.61 3.89 -2.52
N ARG A 172 -18.40 3.34 -2.77
CA ARG A 172 -17.63 2.54 -1.81
C ARG A 172 -17.23 3.33 -0.57
N ASP A 173 -16.73 4.56 -0.76
CA ASP A 173 -16.01 5.30 0.29
C ASP A 173 -16.89 6.33 1.00
N GLN A 174 -17.99 6.79 0.37
CA GLN A 174 -18.83 7.87 0.90
C GLN A 174 -20.27 7.46 1.18
N ILE A 175 -20.76 6.35 0.63
CA ILE A 175 -22.16 5.93 0.77
C ILE A 175 -22.29 4.63 1.55
N LEU A 176 -21.52 3.62 1.18
CA LEU A 176 -21.55 2.31 1.83
C LEU A 176 -20.74 2.33 3.13
N THR A 177 -21.19 1.55 4.11
CA THR A 177 -20.29 1.12 5.18
C THR A 177 -19.31 0.09 4.64
N ARG A 178 -18.23 -0.17 5.38
CA ARG A 178 -17.25 -1.20 5.02
C ARG A 178 -17.91 -2.58 4.93
N GLU A 179 -18.80 -2.88 5.85
CA GLU A 179 -19.56 -4.12 5.92
C GLU A 179 -20.52 -4.28 4.73
N GLU A 180 -21.27 -3.23 4.40
CA GLU A 180 -22.15 -3.22 3.21
C GLU A 180 -21.34 -3.49 1.93
N TYR A 181 -20.19 -2.83 1.76
CA TYR A 181 -19.31 -3.06 0.61
C TYR A 181 -18.76 -4.49 0.58
N PHE A 182 -18.37 -5.03 1.73
CA PHE A 182 -17.87 -6.40 1.82
C PHE A 182 -18.94 -7.43 1.47
N ILE A 183 -20.16 -7.28 2.00
CA ILE A 183 -21.29 -8.16 1.67
C ILE A 183 -21.55 -8.16 0.16
N ILE A 184 -21.57 -7.01 -0.48
CA ILE A 184 -21.80 -6.89 -1.92
C ILE A 184 -20.70 -7.58 -2.72
N MET A 185 -19.43 -7.29 -2.40
CA MET A 185 -18.30 -7.87 -3.12
C MET A 185 -18.15 -9.38 -2.89
N ASP A 186 -18.38 -9.84 -1.66
CA ASP A 186 -18.35 -11.27 -1.35
C ASP A 186 -19.43 -12.01 -2.13
N SER A 187 -20.66 -11.46 -2.21
CA SER A 187 -21.74 -12.05 -3.04
C SER A 187 -21.40 -12.12 -4.52
N ILE A 188 -20.75 -11.06 -5.06
CA ILE A 188 -20.28 -11.07 -6.46
C ILE A 188 -19.25 -12.17 -6.69
N ILE A 189 -18.29 -12.31 -5.78
CA ILE A 189 -17.21 -13.32 -5.88
C ILE A 189 -17.79 -14.73 -5.75
N GLU A 190 -18.74 -14.94 -4.83
CA GLU A 190 -19.40 -16.24 -4.63
C GLU A 190 -20.16 -16.67 -5.88
N GLU A 191 -20.95 -15.79 -6.50
CA GLU A 191 -21.64 -16.06 -7.77
C GLU A 191 -20.67 -16.40 -8.90
N SER A 192 -19.46 -15.84 -8.89
CA SER A 192 -18.44 -16.11 -9.91
C SER A 192 -17.77 -17.48 -9.80
N LYS A 193 -17.98 -18.21 -8.68
CA LYS A 193 -17.41 -19.55 -8.40
C LYS A 193 -15.87 -19.61 -8.46
N ILE A 194 -15.19 -18.51 -8.17
CA ILE A 194 -13.73 -18.44 -8.21
C ILE A 194 -13.12 -19.15 -7.01
N ASN A 195 -11.99 -19.83 -7.24
CA ASN A 195 -11.20 -20.41 -6.16
C ASN A 195 -10.33 -19.34 -5.48
N LEU A 196 -10.82 -18.80 -4.36
CA LEU A 196 -10.13 -17.76 -3.58
C LEU A 196 -8.76 -18.22 -3.04
N GLU A 197 -8.59 -19.50 -2.69
CA GLU A 197 -7.31 -20.02 -2.19
C GLU A 197 -6.19 -19.90 -3.24
N LYS A 198 -6.52 -20.03 -4.53
CA LYS A 198 -5.55 -19.80 -5.60
C LYS A 198 -5.18 -18.32 -5.72
N ILE A 199 -6.11 -17.41 -5.41
CA ILE A 199 -5.87 -15.97 -5.40
C ILE A 199 -4.95 -15.61 -4.23
N TYR A 200 -5.25 -16.09 -3.03
CA TYR A 200 -4.48 -15.77 -1.82
C TYR A 200 -3.01 -16.09 -1.96
N LYS A 201 -2.68 -17.26 -2.51
CA LYS A 201 -1.30 -17.70 -2.77
C LYS A 201 -0.53 -16.81 -3.75
N LYS A 202 -1.23 -16.05 -4.59
CA LYS A 202 -0.62 -15.15 -5.57
C LYS A 202 -0.50 -13.71 -5.07
N LEU A 203 -1.31 -13.32 -4.08
CA LEU A 203 -1.37 -11.95 -3.61
C LEU A 203 -0.26 -11.61 -2.63
N TRP A 204 -0.05 -12.46 -1.63
CA TRP A 204 0.83 -12.12 -0.51
C TRP A 204 2.09 -12.98 -0.46
N ILE A 205 3.12 -12.37 0.12
CA ILE A 205 4.37 -13.07 0.43
C ILE A 205 4.12 -14.16 1.49
N SER A 206 4.97 -15.18 1.47
CA SER A 206 5.04 -16.22 2.50
C SER A 206 6.01 -15.82 3.61
N GLU A 207 5.99 -16.54 4.73
CA GLU A 207 7.03 -16.38 5.78
C GLU A 207 8.44 -16.71 5.24
N GLN A 208 8.54 -17.60 4.26
CA GLN A 208 9.81 -17.88 3.59
C GLN A 208 10.29 -16.67 2.77
N ASP A 209 9.37 -15.98 2.10
CA ASP A 209 9.69 -14.73 1.39
C ASP A 209 10.16 -13.65 2.37
N LEU A 210 9.52 -13.52 3.57
CA LEU A 210 9.98 -12.60 4.62
C LEU A 210 11.42 -12.89 5.06
N LYS A 211 11.74 -14.16 5.31
CA LYS A 211 13.10 -14.56 5.66
C LYS A 211 14.10 -14.15 4.58
N LYS A 212 13.76 -14.42 3.31
CA LYS A 212 14.59 -14.04 2.17
C LYS A 212 14.81 -12.52 2.09
N ILE A 213 13.75 -11.71 2.27
CA ILE A 213 13.86 -10.24 2.30
C ILE A 213 14.86 -9.81 3.39
N ASN A 214 14.76 -10.40 4.59
CA ASN A 214 15.65 -10.09 5.70
C ASN A 214 17.10 -10.55 5.44
N GLU A 215 17.30 -11.75 4.89
CA GLU A 215 18.61 -12.31 4.53
C GLU A 215 19.33 -11.49 3.45
N GLU A 216 18.58 -10.80 2.59
CA GLU A 216 19.11 -9.90 1.56
C GLU A 216 19.35 -8.47 2.08
N ASN A 217 19.36 -8.26 3.41
CA ASN A 217 19.61 -6.99 4.10
C ASN A 217 18.57 -5.89 3.79
N HIS A 218 17.37 -6.25 3.38
CA HIS A 218 16.24 -5.33 3.41
C HIS A 218 15.70 -5.20 4.83
N ILE A 219 15.17 -4.03 5.18
CA ILE A 219 14.62 -3.78 6.52
C ILE A 219 13.13 -4.08 6.54
N LEU A 220 12.71 -4.97 7.45
CA LEU A 220 11.30 -5.21 7.73
C LEU A 220 10.77 -4.18 8.72
N GLY A 221 9.57 -3.65 8.44
CA GLY A 221 8.90 -2.68 9.30
C GLY A 221 7.42 -2.99 9.51
N LEU A 222 6.84 -2.34 10.53
CA LEU A 222 5.43 -2.51 10.86
C LEU A 222 4.51 -1.83 9.84
N HIS A 223 3.36 -2.49 9.57
CA HIS A 223 2.25 -1.90 8.81
C HIS A 223 0.90 -2.26 9.44
N SER A 224 0.84 -2.30 10.77
CA SER A 224 -0.22 -2.86 11.62
C SER A 224 -0.43 -4.37 11.43
N TYR A 225 -1.37 -4.95 12.19
CA TYR A 225 -1.69 -6.38 12.08
C TYR A 225 -2.62 -6.66 10.91
N SER A 226 -3.76 -5.95 10.81
CA SER A 226 -4.83 -6.24 9.86
C SER A 226 -5.07 -5.16 8.79
N HIS A 227 -4.21 -4.15 8.73
CA HIS A 227 -4.28 -3.04 7.77
C HIS A 227 -5.65 -2.31 7.72
N PRO A 228 -6.18 -1.79 8.85
CA PRO A 228 -7.42 -1.03 8.82
C PRO A 228 -7.25 0.30 8.07
N THR A 229 -8.13 0.59 7.13
CA THR A 229 -8.07 1.83 6.33
C THR A 229 -8.36 3.09 7.15
N ASN A 230 -9.10 2.96 8.26
CA ASN A 230 -9.47 4.04 9.18
C ASN A 230 -8.76 3.90 10.53
N PHE A 231 -7.46 3.62 10.51
CA PHE A 231 -6.67 3.31 11.71
C PHE A 231 -6.83 4.35 12.83
N ALA A 232 -6.81 5.64 12.48
CA ALA A 232 -6.96 6.75 13.42
C ALA A 232 -8.29 6.77 14.19
N THR A 233 -9.33 6.08 13.70
CA THR A 233 -10.64 6.02 14.37
C THR A 233 -10.75 4.90 15.39
N LEU A 234 -9.79 3.99 15.43
CA LEU A 234 -9.74 2.91 16.42
C LEU A 234 -9.44 3.48 17.81
N SER A 235 -9.96 2.82 18.84
CA SER A 235 -9.59 3.14 20.22
C SER A 235 -8.09 2.93 20.44
N TYR A 236 -7.51 3.62 21.42
CA TYR A 236 -6.11 3.41 21.83
C TYR A 236 -5.79 1.93 22.04
N LYS A 237 -6.67 1.20 22.73
CA LYS A 237 -6.49 -0.24 22.97
C LYS A 237 -6.38 -1.03 21.66
N ASN A 238 -7.30 -0.79 20.73
CA ASN A 238 -7.29 -1.52 19.45
C ASN A 238 -6.08 -1.16 18.59
N GLN A 239 -5.68 0.13 18.53
CA GLN A 239 -4.46 0.53 17.84
C GLN A 239 -3.22 -0.14 18.44
N ASN A 240 -3.14 -0.20 19.78
CA ASN A 240 -2.03 -0.86 20.47
C ASN A 240 -2.00 -2.37 20.18
N GLU A 241 -3.15 -3.05 20.20
CA GLU A 241 -3.22 -4.48 19.85
C GLU A 241 -2.76 -4.75 18.41
N GLU A 242 -3.14 -3.90 17.46
CA GLU A 242 -2.71 -3.97 16.06
C GLU A 242 -1.17 -3.93 15.92
N TYR A 243 -0.51 -2.98 16.58
CA TYR A 243 0.95 -2.85 16.47
C TYR A 243 1.69 -3.90 17.32
N VAL A 244 1.19 -4.25 18.50
CA VAL A 244 1.80 -5.30 19.34
C VAL A 244 1.77 -6.65 18.65
N LYS A 245 0.64 -7.05 18.05
CA LYS A 245 0.51 -8.30 17.30
C LYS A 245 1.45 -8.30 16.09
N ASN A 246 1.48 -7.22 15.34
CA ASN A 246 2.34 -7.11 14.17
C ASN A 246 3.82 -7.21 14.54
N LYS A 247 4.25 -6.45 15.56
CA LYS A 247 5.63 -6.47 16.05
C LYS A 247 6.05 -7.87 16.52
N LYS A 248 5.23 -8.50 17.36
CA LYS A 248 5.47 -9.86 17.85
C LYS A 248 5.60 -10.89 16.72
N HIS A 249 4.87 -10.72 15.62
CA HIS A 249 4.99 -11.61 14.46
C HIS A 249 6.34 -11.41 13.77
N LEU A 250 6.69 -10.16 13.45
CA LEU A 250 7.92 -9.86 12.71
C LEU A 250 9.20 -10.13 13.53
N GLU A 251 9.15 -10.01 14.86
CA GLU A 251 10.27 -10.38 15.77
C GLU A 251 10.62 -11.87 15.72
N LYS A 252 9.81 -12.72 15.12
CA LYS A 252 10.17 -14.14 14.82
C LYS A 252 11.11 -14.26 13.62
N ILE A 253 11.18 -13.24 12.79
CA ILE A 253 11.93 -13.23 11.52
C ILE A 253 13.22 -12.39 11.64
N THR A 254 13.14 -11.24 12.30
CA THR A 254 14.26 -10.32 12.47
C THR A 254 14.46 -9.97 13.94
N SER A 255 15.71 -9.71 14.33
CA SER A 255 16.06 -9.38 15.73
C SER A 255 15.60 -8.00 16.17
N GLU A 256 15.35 -7.10 15.23
CA GLU A 256 15.03 -5.71 15.53
C GLU A 256 13.93 -5.17 14.62
N ILE A 257 12.91 -4.56 15.22
CA ILE A 257 11.85 -3.82 14.54
C ILE A 257 11.82 -2.40 15.11
N PHE A 258 12.31 -1.44 14.34
CA PHE A 258 12.45 -0.04 14.76
C PHE A 258 11.76 0.94 13.79
N VAL A 259 11.21 0.45 12.67
CA VAL A 259 10.62 1.27 11.62
C VAL A 259 9.19 0.82 11.31
N MET A 260 8.37 1.75 10.83
CA MET A 260 7.00 1.47 10.40
C MET A 260 6.53 2.37 9.26
N SER A 261 5.42 2.02 8.64
CA SER A 261 4.63 2.88 7.75
C SER A 261 3.18 2.93 8.22
N HIS A 262 2.59 4.13 8.21
CA HIS A 262 1.20 4.33 8.63
C HIS A 262 0.21 3.73 7.62
N PRO A 263 -0.61 2.72 8.01
CA PRO A 263 -1.60 2.12 7.11
C PRO A 263 -2.56 3.18 6.56
N SER A 264 -2.72 3.23 5.24
CA SER A 264 -3.59 4.19 4.55
C SER A 264 -3.33 5.66 4.95
N ASN A 265 -2.14 6.00 5.43
CA ASN A 265 -1.80 7.32 5.99
C ASN A 265 -2.73 7.76 7.15
N SER A 266 -3.37 6.81 7.83
CA SER A 266 -4.35 7.04 8.89
C SER A 266 -3.72 6.85 10.26
N TYR A 267 -3.49 7.93 10.99
CA TYR A 267 -2.90 7.93 12.33
C TYR A 267 -3.33 9.16 13.14
N ASN A 268 -3.16 9.10 14.44
CA ASN A 268 -3.43 10.20 15.36
C ASN A 268 -2.37 10.25 16.49
N GLN A 269 -2.56 11.10 17.49
CA GLN A 269 -1.61 11.24 18.60
C GLN A 269 -1.48 9.95 19.43
N ASP A 270 -2.56 9.18 19.58
CA ASP A 270 -2.51 7.88 20.25
C ASP A 270 -1.61 6.90 19.48
N THR A 271 -1.71 6.89 18.15
CA THR A 271 -0.84 6.10 17.28
C THR A 271 0.64 6.41 17.53
N LEU A 272 1.01 7.69 17.52
CA LEU A 272 2.40 8.12 17.73
C LEU A 272 2.91 7.74 19.14
N LYS A 273 2.06 7.88 20.15
CA LYS A 273 2.36 7.46 21.52
C LYS A 273 2.59 5.94 21.63
N ILE A 274 1.76 5.15 21.00
CA ILE A 274 1.89 3.68 20.97
C ILE A 274 3.22 3.29 20.31
N LEU A 275 3.53 3.85 19.16
CA LEU A 275 4.77 3.56 18.44
C LEU A 275 6.01 3.92 19.26
N ASN A 276 6.02 5.08 19.94
CA ASN A 276 7.10 5.45 20.85
C ASN A 276 7.24 4.44 22.01
N ASN A 277 6.12 4.00 22.60
CA ASN A 277 6.14 2.99 23.67
C ASN A 277 6.70 1.64 23.18
N LEU A 278 6.46 1.29 21.92
CA LEU A 278 6.99 0.10 21.27
C LEU A 278 8.46 0.25 20.78
N LYS A 279 9.09 1.39 21.06
CA LYS A 279 10.47 1.70 20.63
C LYS A 279 10.65 1.80 19.12
N ILE A 280 9.60 2.17 18.39
CA ILE A 280 9.71 2.50 16.98
C ILE A 280 10.30 3.90 16.86
N THR A 281 11.43 4.02 16.18
CA THR A 281 12.21 5.25 16.06
C THR A 281 12.02 5.96 14.73
N MET A 282 11.44 5.28 13.74
CA MET A 282 11.18 5.82 12.40
C MET A 282 9.80 5.42 11.91
N GLY A 283 9.05 6.39 11.35
CA GLY A 283 7.73 6.13 10.78
C GLY A 283 7.51 6.91 9.50
N PHE A 284 6.98 6.25 8.47
CA PHE A 284 6.73 6.84 7.18
C PHE A 284 5.24 7.14 6.94
N ARG A 285 4.96 8.33 6.37
CA ARG A 285 3.65 8.72 5.85
C ARG A 285 3.52 8.40 4.36
N ALA A 286 2.35 8.62 3.79
CA ALA A 286 2.10 8.48 2.36
C ALA A 286 1.89 9.84 1.65
N ASP A 287 2.50 10.90 2.16
CA ASP A 287 2.44 12.24 1.58
C ASP A 287 3.79 12.97 1.70
N MET A 288 3.94 14.06 0.93
CA MET A 288 5.15 14.87 0.88
C MET A 288 5.09 16.14 1.76
N ASN A 289 4.20 16.18 2.75
CA ASN A 289 4.21 17.29 3.72
C ASN A 289 5.51 17.29 4.53
N PRO A 290 6.00 18.45 5.00
CA PRO A 290 7.22 18.53 5.78
C PRO A 290 7.21 17.60 6.99
N ILE A 291 8.39 17.08 7.33
CA ILE A 291 8.58 16.21 8.50
C ILE A 291 8.18 16.96 9.79
N LYS A 292 7.38 16.29 10.63
CA LYS A 292 6.94 16.83 11.93
C LYS A 292 7.61 16.13 13.09
N SER A 293 7.88 14.85 12.92
CA SER A 293 8.57 14.00 13.89
C SER A 293 9.24 12.84 13.18
N ASN A 294 10.10 12.11 13.90
CA ASN A 294 10.74 10.89 13.34
C ASN A 294 9.73 9.80 12.94
N LEU A 295 8.51 9.86 13.46
CA LEU A 295 7.42 8.94 13.09
C LEU A 295 6.55 9.47 11.94
N GLU A 296 6.93 10.56 11.29
CA GLU A 296 6.16 11.24 10.25
C GLU A 296 7.02 11.62 9.04
N ILE A 297 7.89 10.70 8.61
CA ILE A 297 8.81 10.89 7.47
C ILE A 297 7.98 10.89 6.17
N PRO A 298 8.16 11.88 5.29
CA PRO A 298 7.42 11.98 4.04
C PRO A 298 7.83 10.90 3.04
N ARG A 299 6.88 10.54 2.15
CA ARG A 299 7.14 9.67 1.01
C ARG A 299 6.49 10.21 -0.26
N GLN A 300 7.19 10.07 -1.37
CA GLN A 300 6.68 10.34 -2.70
C GLN A 300 6.11 9.06 -3.29
N ASP A 301 4.86 9.10 -3.71
CA ASP A 301 4.27 8.00 -4.48
C ASP A 301 4.97 7.87 -5.84
N HIS A 302 5.33 6.65 -6.23
CA HIS A 302 6.03 6.36 -7.48
C HIS A 302 5.26 6.84 -8.71
N SER A 303 3.91 6.89 -8.67
CA SER A 303 3.09 7.30 -9.80
C SER A 303 3.36 8.73 -10.25
N ILE A 304 3.73 9.61 -9.31
CA ILE A 304 4.15 10.98 -9.62
C ILE A 304 5.47 10.97 -10.39
N ILE A 305 6.43 10.14 -9.97
CA ILE A 305 7.73 10.00 -10.67
C ILE A 305 7.52 9.40 -12.05
N THR A 306 6.71 8.34 -12.13
CA THR A 306 6.34 7.69 -13.41
C THR A 306 5.72 8.67 -14.40
N SER A 307 4.93 9.63 -13.91
CA SER A 307 4.34 10.66 -14.80
C SER A 307 5.34 11.70 -15.33
N MET A 308 6.58 11.69 -14.85
CA MET A 308 7.65 12.59 -15.27
C MET A 308 8.64 11.92 -16.25
N LEU A 309 8.62 10.56 -16.32
CA LEU A 309 9.39 9.78 -17.27
C LEU A 309 8.90 10.00 -18.70
#